data_d7d49e0697ccf6f677f6e8d6d07b9adf
#
_entry.id   d7d49e0697ccf6f677f6e8d6d07b9adf
#
_cell.length_a   1.000
_cell.length_b   1.000
_cell.length_c   1.000
_cell.angle_alpha   90.00
_cell.angle_beta   90.00
_cell.angle_gamma   90.00
#
_symmetry.space_group_name_H-M   'P 1'
#
loop_
_entity.id
_entity.type
_entity.pdbx_description
1 polymer ?
#
loop_
_entity_poly.entity_id
_entity_poly.type
_entity_poly.pdbx_seq_one_letter_code
_entity_poly.pdbx_strand_id
1 'polypeptide(L)'
;MKVEAQEYELKTGEKILVREGKVADSGALLKTEREYILTSRYLIVSPSDLEQTVADEARWIKELNKNPSSLLLLALHNGNVIGHIDLTGSGEEYEEQSGLISMGMLQEYQNKGLGSILLRVVVEWARQQHQLQVLCLQVSRANKGAIRLYKKAGFKTEGKQPDLAPEEQVDDSESVIMTLNL
;
A
#
# COMPACT_ATOMS: atom_id res chain seq x y z
N MET A 1 -3.05 7.09 -16.59
CA MET A 1 -3.93 8.27 -16.30
C MET A 1 -3.56 8.79 -14.93
N LYS A 2 -3.48 10.11 -14.74
CA LYS A 2 -3.11 10.71 -13.45
C LYS A 2 -4.30 10.77 -12.51
N VAL A 3 -4.04 10.57 -11.21
CA VAL A 3 -5.04 10.80 -10.14
C VAL A 3 -4.94 12.25 -9.68
N GLU A 4 -6.04 12.98 -9.79
CA GLU A 4 -6.10 14.36 -9.30
C GLU A 4 -6.06 14.38 -7.76
N ALA A 5 -5.42 15.41 -7.20
CA ALA A 5 -5.40 15.62 -5.77
C ALA A 5 -6.81 15.92 -5.26
N GLN A 6 -7.27 15.17 -4.25
CA GLN A 6 -8.62 15.29 -3.71
C GLN A 6 -8.62 15.25 -2.18
N GLU A 7 -9.44 16.09 -1.58
CA GLU A 7 -9.69 16.06 -0.14
C GLU A 7 -10.74 15.02 0.22
N TYR A 8 -10.50 14.35 1.34
CA TYR A 8 -11.41 13.39 1.95
C TYR A 8 -11.54 13.69 3.44
N GLU A 9 -12.65 13.29 4.02
CA GLU A 9 -12.89 13.39 5.46
C GLU A 9 -12.83 11.99 6.07
N LEU A 10 -12.03 11.84 7.11
CA LEU A 10 -11.97 10.63 7.92
C LEU A 10 -13.22 10.52 8.79
N LYS A 11 -13.52 9.32 9.30
CA LYS A 11 -14.67 9.08 10.19
C LYS A 11 -14.64 9.91 11.47
N THR A 12 -13.50 10.42 11.84
CA THR A 12 -13.22 11.24 13.01
C THR A 12 -13.25 12.74 12.71
N GLY A 13 -13.57 13.13 11.45
CA GLY A 13 -13.75 14.51 11.01
C GLY A 13 -12.47 15.19 10.50
N GLU A 14 -11.30 14.54 10.58
CA GLU A 14 -10.07 15.12 10.02
C GLU A 14 -10.15 15.15 8.49
N LYS A 15 -9.77 16.27 7.90
CA LYS A 15 -9.63 16.41 6.44
C LYS A 15 -8.23 16.01 6.02
N ILE A 16 -8.14 15.14 5.05
CA ILE A 16 -6.90 14.66 4.47
C ILE A 16 -6.87 14.92 2.98
N LEU A 17 -5.67 15.13 2.44
CA LEU A 17 -5.43 15.22 1.01
C LEU A 17 -4.87 13.89 0.51
N VAL A 18 -5.49 13.29 -0.51
CA VAL A 18 -4.94 12.14 -1.24
C VAL A 18 -4.46 12.61 -2.61
N ARG A 19 -3.22 12.30 -2.95
CA ARG A 19 -2.62 12.65 -4.25
C ARG A 19 -1.54 11.68 -4.67
N GLU A 20 -1.14 11.73 -5.93
CA GLU A 20 0.02 10.98 -6.41
C GLU A 20 1.30 11.39 -5.68
N GLY A 21 2.13 10.37 -5.39
CA GLY A 21 3.47 10.55 -4.83
C GLY A 21 4.46 11.04 -5.89
N LYS A 22 5.34 11.94 -5.48
CA LYS A 22 6.40 12.53 -6.31
C LYS A 22 7.76 12.21 -5.72
N VAL A 23 8.80 12.24 -6.54
CA VAL A 23 10.18 12.05 -6.08
C VAL A 23 10.56 13.00 -4.93
N ALA A 24 10.02 14.22 -4.93
CA ALA A 24 10.25 15.17 -3.84
C ALA A 24 9.65 14.75 -2.48
N ASP A 25 8.74 13.78 -2.47
CA ASP A 25 8.12 13.26 -1.25
C ASP A 25 8.95 12.17 -0.56
N SER A 26 10.03 11.69 -1.19
CA SER A 26 10.82 10.54 -0.73
C SER A 26 11.26 10.63 0.73
N GLY A 27 11.73 11.80 1.18
CA GLY A 27 12.15 11.99 2.58
C GLY A 27 10.99 11.91 3.57
N ALA A 28 9.83 12.47 3.21
CA ALA A 28 8.65 12.45 4.06
C ALA A 28 8.01 11.05 4.08
N LEU A 29 7.95 10.38 2.94
CA LEU A 29 7.43 9.02 2.82
C LEU A 29 8.29 8.05 3.63
N LEU A 30 9.59 8.01 3.40
CA LEU A 30 10.52 7.14 4.12
C LEU A 30 10.45 7.34 5.65
N LYS A 31 10.29 8.59 6.11
CA LYS A 31 10.08 8.86 7.54
C LYS A 31 8.81 8.19 8.06
N THR A 32 7.71 8.33 7.33
CA THR A 32 6.41 7.72 7.68
C THR A 32 6.49 6.20 7.66
N GLU A 33 7.16 5.62 6.68
CA GLU A 33 7.37 4.18 6.55
C GLU A 33 8.14 3.62 7.74
N ARG A 34 9.26 4.21 8.08
CA ARG A 34 10.04 3.80 9.27
C ARG A 34 9.21 3.84 10.55
N GLU A 35 8.36 4.84 10.71
CA GLU A 35 7.52 4.98 11.90
C GLU A 35 6.48 3.87 11.97
N TYR A 36 5.73 3.60 10.89
CA TYR A 36 4.72 2.55 10.94
C TYR A 36 5.30 1.14 10.91
N ILE A 37 6.45 0.92 10.26
CA ILE A 37 7.17 -0.35 10.28
C ILE A 37 7.58 -0.71 11.72
N LEU A 38 8.18 0.22 12.44
CA LEU A 38 8.63 0.01 13.83
C LEU A 38 7.48 -0.17 14.82
N THR A 39 6.30 0.36 14.51
CA THR A 39 5.11 0.27 15.39
C THR A 39 4.14 -0.84 15.00
N SER A 40 4.29 -1.42 13.82
CA SER A 40 3.42 -2.48 13.32
C SER A 40 3.71 -3.83 14.00
N ARG A 41 2.64 -4.55 14.32
CA ARG A 41 2.71 -5.94 14.79
C ARG A 41 2.60 -6.97 13.65
N TYR A 42 2.36 -6.51 12.43
CA TYR A 42 1.98 -7.35 11.30
C TYR A 42 2.96 -7.30 10.13
N LEU A 43 3.96 -6.42 10.22
CA LEU A 43 5.00 -6.31 9.21
C LEU A 43 6.25 -7.04 9.70
N ILE A 44 6.80 -7.86 8.82
CA ILE A 44 8.11 -8.46 9.02
C ILE A 44 9.13 -7.42 8.60
N VAL A 45 9.92 -6.97 9.55
CA VAL A 45 10.96 -5.96 9.31
C VAL A 45 12.27 -6.68 9.02
N SER A 46 12.80 -6.51 7.83
CA SER A 46 14.15 -6.92 7.51
C SER A 46 15.15 -5.81 7.88
N PRO A 47 16.40 -6.12 8.20
CA PRO A 47 17.43 -5.10 8.38
C PRO A 47 17.54 -4.14 7.18
N SER A 48 17.36 -4.65 5.96
CA SER A 48 17.40 -3.86 4.73
C SER A 48 16.28 -2.80 4.66
N ASP A 49 15.12 -3.05 5.26
CA ASP A 49 14.02 -2.07 5.29
C ASP A 49 14.37 -0.84 6.15
N LEU A 50 15.19 -1.03 7.17
CA LEU A 50 15.66 0.04 8.06
C LEU A 50 16.87 0.79 7.50
N GLU A 51 17.63 0.17 6.60
CA GLU A 51 18.83 0.74 5.96
C GLU A 51 18.51 1.56 4.71
N GLN A 52 17.28 1.53 4.20
CA GLN A 52 16.87 2.33 3.03
C GLN A 52 17.18 3.81 3.24
N THR A 53 17.72 4.44 2.20
CA THR A 53 18.03 5.86 2.19
C THR A 53 16.98 6.66 1.44
N VAL A 54 16.96 7.99 1.65
CA VAL A 54 16.10 8.90 0.86
C VAL A 54 16.39 8.79 -0.64
N ALA A 55 17.64 8.48 -1.02
CA ALA A 55 18.02 8.30 -2.42
C ALA A 55 17.44 6.99 -3.01
N ASP A 56 17.37 5.93 -2.22
CA ASP A 56 16.75 4.66 -2.64
C ASP A 56 15.24 4.84 -2.80
N GLU A 57 14.61 5.51 -1.85
CA GLU A 57 13.19 5.85 -1.90
C GLU A 57 12.85 6.73 -3.12
N ALA A 58 13.67 7.74 -3.39
CA ALA A 58 13.52 8.60 -4.56
C ALA A 58 13.67 7.81 -5.88
N ARG A 59 14.56 6.83 -5.92
CA ARG A 59 14.74 5.94 -7.08
C ARG A 59 13.52 5.04 -7.27
N TRP A 60 13.03 4.42 -6.19
CA TRP A 60 11.83 3.60 -6.23
C TRP A 60 10.60 4.38 -6.71
N ILE A 61 10.32 5.56 -6.15
CA ILE A 61 9.22 6.43 -6.62
C ILE A 61 9.38 6.77 -8.11
N LYS A 62 10.60 7.08 -8.53
CA LYS A 62 10.88 7.41 -9.94
C LYS A 62 10.59 6.25 -10.88
N GLU A 63 11.00 5.04 -10.52
CA GLU A 63 10.74 3.85 -11.34
C GLU A 63 9.24 3.49 -11.34
N LEU A 64 8.58 3.57 -10.19
CA LEU A 64 7.14 3.36 -10.10
C LEU A 64 6.36 4.33 -11.00
N ASN A 65 6.72 5.61 -10.97
CA ASN A 65 6.06 6.65 -11.75
C ASN A 65 6.31 6.56 -13.27
N LYS A 66 7.30 5.78 -13.71
CA LYS A 66 7.54 5.50 -15.13
C LYS A 66 6.65 4.38 -15.68
N ASN A 67 6.24 3.46 -14.83
CA ASN A 67 5.40 2.34 -15.24
C ASN A 67 3.93 2.79 -15.36
N PRO A 68 3.31 2.74 -16.55
CA PRO A 68 1.94 3.21 -16.76
C PRO A 68 0.89 2.37 -16.00
N SER A 69 1.24 1.14 -15.62
CA SER A 69 0.39 0.24 -14.83
C SER A 69 0.66 0.32 -13.33
N SER A 70 1.47 1.28 -12.89
CA SER A 70 1.79 1.50 -11.48
C SER A 70 1.28 2.83 -10.98
N LEU A 71 1.00 2.91 -9.69
CA LEU A 71 0.48 4.10 -9.03
C LEU A 71 0.99 4.18 -7.59
N LEU A 72 1.46 5.35 -7.17
CA LEU A 72 1.72 5.66 -5.77
C LEU A 72 0.77 6.78 -5.33
N LEU A 73 -0.02 6.54 -4.30
CA LEU A 73 -0.83 7.56 -3.64
C LEU A 73 -0.34 7.81 -2.22
N LEU A 74 -0.23 9.08 -1.88
CA LEU A 74 0.06 9.55 -0.53
C LEU A 74 -1.20 10.16 0.09
N ALA A 75 -1.41 9.86 1.36
CA ALA A 75 -2.36 10.57 2.20
C ALA A 75 -1.61 11.59 3.06
N LEU A 76 -2.07 12.83 3.06
CA LEU A 76 -1.47 13.92 3.82
C LEU A 76 -2.49 14.53 4.77
N HIS A 77 -2.06 14.80 6.01
CA HIS A 77 -2.83 15.59 6.97
C HIS A 77 -1.97 16.77 7.42
N ASN A 78 -2.48 17.98 7.28
CA ASN A 78 -1.75 19.22 7.57
C ASN A 78 -0.36 19.28 6.90
N GLY A 79 -0.26 18.79 5.65
CA GLY A 79 0.98 18.77 4.88
C GLY A 79 1.95 17.63 5.20
N ASN A 80 1.69 16.83 6.24
CA ASN A 80 2.52 15.67 6.60
C ASN A 80 1.98 14.38 5.96
N VAL A 81 2.86 13.54 5.44
CA VAL A 81 2.51 12.21 4.96
C VAL A 81 2.12 11.35 6.16
N ILE A 82 0.93 10.76 6.12
CA ILE A 82 0.36 9.93 7.20
C ILE A 82 0.16 8.47 6.78
N GLY A 83 0.32 8.18 5.51
CA GLY A 83 0.22 6.85 4.94
C GLY A 83 0.28 6.90 3.43
N HIS A 84 0.41 5.73 2.83
CA HIS A 84 0.43 5.56 1.39
C HIS A 84 -0.22 4.25 0.98
N ILE A 85 -0.51 4.15 -0.30
CA ILE A 85 -0.80 2.91 -1.01
C ILE A 85 -0.08 2.96 -2.34
N ASP A 86 0.60 1.88 -2.68
CA ASP A 86 1.16 1.70 -4.00
C ASP A 86 0.53 0.49 -4.70
N LEU A 87 0.51 0.58 -6.00
CA LEU A 87 0.19 -0.49 -6.92
C LEU A 87 1.35 -0.60 -7.89
N THR A 88 2.03 -1.74 -7.88
CA THR A 88 3.10 -2.06 -8.80
C THR A 88 2.57 -3.03 -9.85
N GLY A 89 2.44 -2.57 -11.10
CA GLY A 89 2.12 -3.41 -12.24
C GLY A 89 3.30 -4.28 -12.64
N SER A 90 3.06 -5.54 -12.99
CA SER A 90 4.08 -6.40 -13.58
C SER A 90 4.54 -5.82 -14.91
N GLY A 91 5.85 -5.66 -15.09
CA GLY A 91 6.44 -5.01 -16.28
C GLY A 91 6.75 -5.97 -17.42
N GLU A 92 6.32 -7.24 -17.35
CA GLU A 92 6.62 -8.24 -18.38
C GLU A 92 5.38 -8.54 -19.24
N GLU A 93 5.57 -8.63 -20.54
CA GLU A 93 4.52 -8.74 -21.58
C GLU A 93 3.50 -9.86 -21.36
N TYR A 94 3.84 -10.89 -20.59
CA TYR A 94 2.96 -12.03 -20.23
C TYR A 94 2.35 -11.95 -18.84
N GLU A 95 2.84 -11.04 -17.99
CA GLU A 95 2.35 -10.81 -16.62
C GLU A 95 1.72 -9.41 -16.44
N GLU A 96 1.57 -8.65 -17.51
CA GLU A 96 1.05 -7.27 -17.49
C GLU A 96 -0.38 -7.13 -16.95
N GLN A 97 -1.05 -8.25 -16.69
CA GLN A 97 -2.45 -8.27 -16.26
C GLN A 97 -2.63 -8.15 -14.74
N SER A 98 -1.56 -8.21 -13.98
CA SER A 98 -1.64 -8.17 -12.52
C SER A 98 -0.95 -6.95 -11.92
N GLY A 99 -1.50 -6.45 -10.82
CA GLY A 99 -0.91 -5.40 -10.01
C GLY A 99 -0.81 -5.80 -8.54
N LEU A 100 0.38 -5.66 -7.95
CA LEU A 100 0.60 -5.89 -6.54
C LEU A 100 0.30 -4.63 -5.74
N ILE A 101 -0.54 -4.74 -4.72
CA ILE A 101 -0.86 -3.64 -3.80
C ILE A 101 -0.08 -3.78 -2.50
N SER A 102 0.51 -2.67 -2.08
CA SER A 102 1.08 -2.48 -0.76
C SER A 102 0.47 -1.25 -0.09
N MET A 103 0.24 -1.27 1.22
CA MET A 103 -0.37 -0.16 1.95
C MET A 103 0.16 -0.07 3.38
N GLY A 104 0.57 1.13 3.76
CA GLY A 104 1.01 1.45 5.09
C GLY A 104 0.46 2.79 5.59
N MET A 105 0.29 2.92 6.91
CA MET A 105 -0.15 4.17 7.54
C MET A 105 0.25 4.23 9.00
N LEU A 106 0.44 5.44 9.51
CA LEU A 106 0.70 5.69 10.91
C LEU A 106 -0.42 5.11 11.79
N GLN A 107 -0.05 4.57 12.95
CA GLN A 107 -0.97 3.87 13.85
C GLN A 107 -2.15 4.75 14.26
N GLU A 108 -1.92 6.02 14.50
CA GLU A 108 -2.94 7.00 14.91
C GLU A 108 -4.03 7.25 13.84
N TYR A 109 -3.75 6.91 12.55
CA TYR A 109 -4.72 7.03 11.45
C TYR A 109 -5.39 5.71 11.07
N GLN A 110 -5.04 4.63 11.76
CA GLN A 110 -5.71 3.34 11.57
C GLN A 110 -7.13 3.37 12.14
N ASN A 111 -8.01 2.52 11.59
CA ASN A 111 -9.43 2.40 11.97
C ASN A 111 -10.28 3.66 11.77
N LYS A 112 -9.74 4.74 11.22
CA LYS A 112 -10.43 5.99 10.92
C LYS A 112 -11.01 6.07 9.49
N GLY A 113 -10.87 5.01 8.70
CA GLY A 113 -11.37 4.93 7.32
C GLY A 113 -10.33 5.25 6.24
N LEU A 114 -9.10 5.66 6.61
CA LEU A 114 -8.03 6.01 5.66
C LEU A 114 -7.75 4.89 4.66
N GLY A 115 -7.55 3.66 5.13
CA GLY A 115 -7.29 2.52 4.25
C GLY A 115 -8.42 2.24 3.26
N SER A 116 -9.68 2.47 3.66
CA SER A 116 -10.83 2.32 2.74
C SER A 116 -10.83 3.38 1.65
N ILE A 117 -10.43 4.62 1.97
CA ILE A 117 -10.31 5.71 1.01
C ILE A 117 -9.22 5.39 0.00
N LEU A 118 -8.00 5.09 0.48
CA LEU A 118 -6.85 4.79 -0.37
C LEU A 118 -7.12 3.59 -1.29
N LEU A 119 -7.63 2.50 -0.74
CA LEU A 119 -7.93 1.28 -1.51
C LEU A 119 -8.99 1.54 -2.58
N ARG A 120 -10.05 2.29 -2.27
CA ARG A 120 -11.08 2.66 -3.24
C ARG A 120 -10.49 3.43 -4.42
N VAL A 121 -9.68 4.46 -4.14
CA VAL A 121 -9.06 5.29 -5.19
C VAL A 121 -8.16 4.46 -6.10
N VAL A 122 -7.34 3.56 -5.53
CA VAL A 122 -6.47 2.67 -6.31
C VAL A 122 -7.29 1.69 -7.16
N VAL A 123 -8.33 1.06 -6.59
CA VAL A 123 -9.17 0.11 -7.34
C VAL A 123 -9.94 0.82 -8.47
N GLU A 124 -10.48 2.01 -8.22
CA GLU A 124 -11.16 2.81 -9.26
C GLU A 124 -10.20 3.20 -10.37
N TRP A 125 -8.97 3.60 -10.02
CA TRP A 125 -7.92 3.90 -11.00
C TRP A 125 -7.53 2.65 -11.81
N ALA A 126 -7.30 1.52 -11.13
CA ALA A 126 -6.89 0.27 -11.77
C ALA A 126 -7.91 -0.23 -12.80
N ARG A 127 -9.21 -0.10 -12.50
CA ARG A 127 -10.30 -0.45 -13.43
C ARG A 127 -10.29 0.34 -14.74
N GLN A 128 -9.63 1.47 -14.76
CA GLN A 128 -9.49 2.31 -15.94
C GLN A 128 -8.21 1.99 -16.73
N GLN A 129 -7.35 1.09 -16.21
CA GLN A 129 -6.15 0.62 -16.90
C GLN A 129 -6.47 -0.66 -17.68
N HIS A 130 -6.48 -0.58 -19.00
CA HIS A 130 -6.78 -1.73 -19.86
C HIS A 130 -5.80 -2.91 -19.72
N GLN A 131 -4.61 -2.65 -19.17
CA GLN A 131 -3.54 -3.64 -18.99
C GLN A 131 -3.69 -4.42 -17.68
N LEU A 132 -4.49 -3.95 -16.73
CA LEU A 132 -4.69 -4.60 -15.43
C LEU A 132 -6.00 -5.40 -15.44
N GLN A 133 -5.94 -6.65 -15.05
CA GLN A 133 -7.11 -7.54 -14.90
C GLN A 133 -7.30 -8.01 -13.46
N VAL A 134 -6.19 -8.13 -12.72
CA VAL A 134 -6.20 -8.66 -11.36
C VAL A 134 -5.34 -7.80 -10.44
N LEU A 135 -5.86 -7.46 -9.29
CA LEU A 135 -5.08 -6.89 -8.19
C LEU A 135 -4.78 -7.99 -7.17
N CYS A 136 -3.53 -8.03 -6.73
CA CYS A 136 -3.05 -8.99 -5.73
C CYS A 136 -2.51 -8.24 -4.52
N LEU A 137 -2.60 -8.85 -3.36
CA LEU A 137 -1.93 -8.38 -2.15
C LEU A 137 -1.60 -9.56 -1.24
N GLN A 138 -0.62 -9.33 -0.37
CA GLN A 138 -0.26 -10.25 0.70
C GLN A 138 -0.51 -9.56 2.05
N VAL A 139 -1.10 -10.26 3.00
CA VAL A 139 -1.43 -9.70 4.31
C VAL A 139 -1.24 -10.75 5.40
N SER A 140 -0.64 -10.38 6.52
CA SER A 140 -0.52 -11.27 7.68
C SER A 140 -1.89 -11.78 8.12
N ARG A 141 -2.00 -13.08 8.35
CA ARG A 141 -3.23 -13.73 8.86
C ARG A 141 -3.69 -13.15 10.20
N ALA A 142 -2.76 -12.67 11.01
CA ALA A 142 -3.05 -12.02 12.27
C ALA A 142 -3.72 -10.65 12.07
N ASN A 143 -3.50 -9.96 10.94
CA ASN A 143 -4.09 -8.66 10.64
C ASN A 143 -5.56 -8.76 10.21
N LYS A 144 -6.43 -9.13 11.14
CA LYS A 144 -7.88 -9.29 10.90
C LYS A 144 -8.53 -8.00 10.42
N GLY A 145 -7.98 -6.84 10.80
CA GLY A 145 -8.47 -5.52 10.38
C GLY A 145 -8.28 -5.31 8.88
N ALA A 146 -7.07 -5.52 8.39
CA ALA A 146 -6.75 -5.41 6.97
C ALA A 146 -7.51 -6.45 6.12
N ILE A 147 -7.57 -7.71 6.58
CA ILE A 147 -8.32 -8.76 5.87
C ILE A 147 -9.80 -8.38 5.71
N ARG A 148 -10.43 -7.82 6.77
CA ARG A 148 -11.82 -7.35 6.66
C ARG A 148 -11.97 -6.18 5.69
N LEU A 149 -11.00 -5.25 5.69
CA LEU A 149 -10.96 -4.14 4.75
C LEU A 149 -10.92 -4.64 3.30
N TYR A 150 -9.99 -5.53 2.98
CA TYR A 150 -9.83 -6.08 1.63
C TYR A 150 -11.05 -6.92 1.21
N LYS A 151 -11.60 -7.76 2.08
CA LYS A 151 -12.85 -8.50 1.80
C LYS A 151 -14.01 -7.57 1.49
N LYS A 152 -14.15 -6.47 2.23
CA LYS A 152 -15.19 -5.45 1.98
C LYS A 152 -15.01 -4.76 0.64
N ALA A 153 -13.79 -4.61 0.16
CA ALA A 153 -13.47 -4.08 -1.16
C ALA A 153 -13.65 -5.10 -2.30
N GLY A 154 -13.99 -6.36 -1.98
CA GLY A 154 -14.25 -7.42 -2.95
C GLY A 154 -13.09 -8.39 -3.17
N PHE A 155 -11.98 -8.23 -2.45
CA PHE A 155 -10.87 -9.19 -2.52
C PHE A 155 -11.28 -10.55 -1.94
N LYS A 156 -10.82 -11.60 -2.61
CA LYS A 156 -11.01 -12.99 -2.21
C LYS A 156 -9.68 -13.60 -1.77
N THR A 157 -9.74 -14.51 -0.83
CA THR A 157 -8.57 -15.29 -0.43
C THR A 157 -8.34 -16.40 -1.43
N GLU A 158 -7.16 -16.43 -2.06
CA GLU A 158 -6.79 -17.45 -3.04
C GLU A 158 -5.84 -18.49 -2.46
N GLY A 159 -5.02 -18.12 -1.49
CA GLY A 159 -4.02 -19.02 -0.93
C GLY A 159 -3.47 -18.55 0.40
N LYS A 160 -2.61 -19.40 0.94
CA LYS A 160 -1.80 -19.12 2.11
C LYS A 160 -0.35 -19.35 1.74
N GLN A 161 0.53 -18.51 2.23
CA GLN A 161 1.96 -18.64 2.08
C GLN A 161 2.60 -18.60 3.46
N PRO A 162 3.52 -19.54 3.79
CA PRO A 162 4.32 -19.40 4.99
C PRO A 162 5.13 -18.09 4.91
N ASP A 163 5.12 -17.31 5.97
CA ASP A 163 6.03 -16.18 6.05
C ASP A 163 7.44 -16.73 6.23
N LEU A 164 8.37 -16.30 5.39
CA LEU A 164 9.78 -16.65 5.47
C LEU A 164 10.51 -15.85 6.57
N ALA A 165 9.77 -15.42 7.60
CA ALA A 165 10.33 -14.71 8.74
C ALA A 165 11.07 -15.67 9.68
N PRO A 166 12.15 -15.19 10.34
CA PRO A 166 12.74 -15.92 11.46
C PRO A 166 11.67 -16.17 12.52
N GLU A 167 11.61 -17.40 13.04
CA GLU A 167 10.57 -17.90 13.97
C GLU A 167 10.37 -17.05 15.25
N GLU A 168 11.29 -16.13 15.55
CA GLU A 168 11.30 -15.34 16.78
C GLU A 168 10.44 -14.07 16.71
N GLN A 169 9.89 -13.68 15.55
CA GLN A 169 9.26 -12.35 15.38
C GLN A 169 7.74 -12.33 15.17
N VAL A 170 7.09 -13.45 14.87
CA VAL A 170 5.65 -13.47 14.58
C VAL A 170 4.97 -14.69 15.19
N ASP A 171 3.99 -14.44 16.02
CA ASP A 171 3.17 -15.47 16.73
C ASP A 171 2.22 -16.24 15.78
N ASP A 172 2.12 -15.87 14.50
CA ASP A 172 1.30 -16.54 13.46
C ASP A 172 1.95 -16.25 12.08
N SER A 173 2.96 -17.05 11.74
CA SER A 173 3.84 -16.89 10.58
C SER A 173 3.18 -17.24 9.23
N GLU A 174 1.87 -17.01 9.08
CA GLU A 174 1.18 -17.22 7.81
C GLU A 174 0.71 -15.90 7.21
N SER A 175 1.01 -15.69 5.95
CA SER A 175 0.38 -14.67 5.12
C SER A 175 -0.75 -15.24 4.28
N VAL A 176 -1.71 -14.40 4.00
CA VAL A 176 -2.85 -14.69 3.12
C VAL A 176 -2.65 -13.90 1.83
N ILE A 177 -2.71 -14.59 0.69
CA ILE A 177 -2.76 -13.97 -0.62
C ILE A 177 -4.22 -13.69 -0.95
N MET A 178 -4.51 -12.45 -1.30
CA MET A 178 -5.86 -12.04 -1.70
C MET A 178 -5.83 -11.39 -3.08
N THR A 179 -6.87 -11.64 -3.88
CA THR A 179 -7.00 -11.13 -5.24
C THR A 179 -8.34 -10.46 -5.47
N LEU A 180 -8.35 -9.50 -6.38
CA LEU A 180 -9.55 -8.84 -6.89
C LEU A 180 -9.48 -8.80 -8.41
N ASN A 181 -10.45 -9.43 -9.09
CA ASN A 181 -10.64 -9.23 -10.52
C ASN A 181 -11.28 -7.85 -10.75
N LEU A 182 -10.74 -7.09 -11.73
CA LEU A 182 -11.13 -5.72 -12.03
C LEU A 182 -12.36 -5.62 -12.95
#